data_0b027b396639f302caa2097e8b627900
#
_entry.id   0b027b396639f302caa2097e8b627900
#
_cell.length_a   1.000
_cell.length_b   1.000
_cell.length_c   1.000
_cell.angle_alpha   90.00
_cell.angle_beta   90.00
_cell.angle_gamma   90.00
#
_symmetry.space_group_name_H-M   'P 1'
#
loop_
_entity.id
_entity.type
_entity.pdbx_description
1 polymer ?
#
loop_
_entity_poly.entity_id
_entity_poly.type
_entity_poly.pdbx_seq_one_letter_code
_entity_poly.pdbx_strand_id
1 'polypeptide(L)'
;MYNDFAIYKTKTACKVSAVRPTFERRPDGSRVKTRNGGVLFEFAPARGPRSYDWAQKQSIMLSPLEFIDLTESLPLGRPVGFFHDPGMGTRRQGATQKTLKAEPMPDGSGGVFLNFFVKGDGRDPGGAMNGGAAMNMNIAVSFAEFALLRSIAQFLAPRLMGFGEMFSDESAV
;
A
#
# COMPACT_ATOMS: atom_id res chain seq x y z
N MET A 1 -10.13 -4.90 15.26
CA MET A 1 -9.01 -5.83 14.92
C MET A 1 -8.52 -5.42 13.53
N TYR A 2 -7.28 -4.94 13.40
CA TYR A 2 -6.68 -4.59 12.09
C TYR A 2 -6.12 -5.89 11.52
N ASN A 3 -6.69 -6.35 10.40
CA ASN A 3 -6.13 -7.45 9.65
C ASN A 3 -4.99 -6.90 8.82
N ASP A 4 -3.77 -7.09 9.27
CA ASP A 4 -2.55 -6.76 8.57
C ASP A 4 -1.72 -8.01 8.27
N PHE A 5 -0.92 -7.93 7.23
CA PHE A 5 0.09 -8.90 6.88
C PHE A 5 1.45 -8.21 6.91
N ALA A 6 2.39 -8.74 7.67
CA ALA A 6 3.70 -8.12 7.84
C ALA A 6 4.82 -9.03 7.36
N ILE A 7 5.76 -8.43 6.61
CA ILE A 7 6.97 -9.05 6.08
C ILE A 7 8.15 -8.41 6.81
N TYR A 8 8.99 -9.24 7.43
CA TYR A 8 10.15 -8.79 8.19
C TYR A 8 11.43 -9.28 7.53
N LYS A 9 12.33 -8.37 7.15
CA LYS A 9 13.65 -8.67 6.58
C LYS A 9 14.74 -7.92 7.35
N THR A 10 15.99 -8.22 7.08
CA THR A 10 17.13 -7.69 7.86
C THR A 10 17.18 -6.16 7.93
N LYS A 11 16.84 -5.47 6.83
CA LYS A 11 16.98 -4.00 6.73
C LYS A 11 15.66 -3.24 6.79
N THR A 12 14.55 -3.90 6.47
CA THR A 12 13.23 -3.25 6.31
C THR A 12 12.13 -4.22 6.71
N ALA A 13 11.11 -3.71 7.37
CA ALA A 13 9.82 -4.39 7.50
C ALA A 13 8.79 -3.70 6.59
N CYS A 14 7.86 -4.49 6.07
CA CYS A 14 6.71 -3.98 5.34
C CYS A 14 5.43 -4.54 5.94
N LYS A 15 4.50 -3.67 6.29
CA LYS A 15 3.17 -4.04 6.72
C LYS A 15 2.16 -3.68 5.63
N VAL A 16 1.27 -4.61 5.33
CA VAL A 16 0.22 -4.47 4.32
C VAL A 16 -1.13 -4.56 5.02
N SER A 17 -1.96 -3.56 4.87
CA SER A 17 -3.29 -3.50 5.48
C SER A 17 -4.35 -2.95 4.53
N ALA A 18 -5.60 -3.39 4.70
CA ALA A 18 -6.72 -2.92 3.90
C ALA A 18 -7.35 -1.66 4.49
N VAL A 19 -7.61 -0.68 3.65
CA VAL A 19 -8.39 0.52 3.96
C VAL A 19 -9.76 0.38 3.31
N ARG A 20 -10.82 0.42 4.11
CA ARG A 20 -12.20 0.23 3.62
C ARG A 20 -12.65 1.37 2.71
N PRO A 21 -13.57 1.10 1.74
CA PRO A 21 -14.28 2.14 1.02
C PRO A 21 -15.15 2.96 1.98
N THR A 22 -15.41 4.21 1.63
CA THR A 22 -16.32 5.08 2.39
C THR A 22 -17.64 5.25 1.66
N PHE A 23 -18.71 5.31 2.44
CA PHE A 23 -20.08 5.50 1.97
C PHE A 23 -20.75 6.62 2.75
N GLU A 24 -21.60 7.37 2.07
CA GLU A 24 -22.49 8.37 2.68
C GLU A 24 -23.94 7.92 2.55
N ARG A 25 -24.74 8.17 3.58
CA ARG A 25 -26.17 7.92 3.58
C ARG A 25 -26.89 9.16 3.07
N ARG A 26 -27.71 9.00 2.04
CA ARG A 26 -28.55 10.07 1.52
C ARG A 26 -29.82 10.23 2.35
N PRO A 27 -30.55 11.39 2.23
CA PRO A 27 -31.83 11.61 2.92
C PRO A 27 -32.91 10.57 2.58
N ASP A 28 -32.86 9.98 1.40
CA ASP A 28 -33.75 8.90 0.96
C ASP A 28 -33.43 7.53 1.56
N GLY A 29 -32.40 7.44 2.40
CA GLY A 29 -31.94 6.21 3.04
C GLY A 29 -30.92 5.42 2.20
N SER A 30 -30.72 5.74 0.92
CA SER A 30 -29.76 5.07 0.06
C SER A 30 -28.31 5.34 0.50
N ARG A 31 -27.42 4.37 0.25
CA ARG A 31 -25.98 4.51 0.51
C ARG A 31 -25.24 4.73 -0.81
N VAL A 32 -24.42 5.77 -0.87
CA VAL A 32 -23.60 6.07 -2.04
C VAL A 32 -22.12 5.98 -1.67
N LYS A 33 -21.38 5.21 -2.45
CA LYS A 33 -19.93 5.15 -2.27
C LYS A 33 -19.30 6.47 -2.67
N THR A 34 -18.58 7.08 -1.73
CA THR A 34 -17.86 8.36 -1.93
C THR A 34 -16.39 8.14 -2.25
N ARG A 35 -15.80 7.03 -1.77
CA ARG A 35 -14.40 6.71 -2.01
C ARG A 35 -14.19 5.21 -2.09
N ASN A 36 -13.37 4.76 -3.03
CA ASN A 36 -12.86 3.38 -3.04
C ASN A 36 -11.95 3.15 -1.83
N GLY A 37 -11.92 1.93 -1.35
CA GLY A 37 -10.88 1.47 -0.44
C GLY A 37 -9.53 1.36 -1.15
N GLY A 38 -8.52 0.89 -0.44
CA GLY A 38 -7.20 0.67 -0.97
C GLY A 38 -6.38 -0.25 -0.08
N VAL A 39 -5.15 -0.50 -0.48
CA VAL A 39 -4.19 -1.30 0.28
C VAL A 39 -3.02 -0.41 0.68
N LEU A 40 -2.82 -0.25 1.98
CA LEU A 40 -1.75 0.54 2.56
C LEU A 40 -0.52 -0.33 2.76
N PHE A 41 0.57 0.05 2.13
CA PHE A 41 1.90 -0.49 2.37
C PHE A 41 2.67 0.47 3.27
N GLU A 42 3.11 0.00 4.42
CA GLU A 42 3.89 0.76 5.39
C GLU A 42 5.28 0.13 5.51
N PHE A 43 6.31 0.88 5.20
CA PHE A 43 7.71 0.45 5.27
C PHE A 43 8.39 1.09 6.47
N ALA A 44 9.04 0.27 7.30
CA ALA A 44 9.80 0.72 8.46
C ALA A 44 11.27 0.27 8.36
N PRO A 45 12.25 1.18 8.55
CA PRO A 45 13.67 0.81 8.57
C PRO A 45 14.01 -0.01 9.82
N ALA A 46 14.97 -0.90 9.71
CA ALA A 46 15.50 -1.62 10.88
C ALA A 46 16.27 -0.66 11.83
N ARG A 47 16.07 -0.82 13.13
CA ARG A 47 16.84 -0.18 14.21
C ARG A 47 17.92 -1.10 14.77
N GLY A 48 17.80 -2.39 14.55
CA GLY A 48 18.67 -3.44 15.07
C GLY A 48 18.12 -4.82 14.74
N PRO A 49 18.74 -5.91 15.22
CA PRO A 49 18.27 -7.26 14.96
C PRO A 49 16.81 -7.43 15.41
N ARG A 50 15.96 -7.82 14.46
CA ARG A 50 14.50 -8.03 14.66
C ARG A 50 13.74 -6.83 15.26
N SER A 51 14.26 -5.61 15.12
CA SER A 51 13.64 -4.40 15.63
C SER A 51 13.51 -3.37 14.50
N TYR A 52 12.35 -2.71 14.38
CA TYR A 52 12.03 -1.78 13.30
C TYR A 52 11.51 -0.45 13.85
N ASP A 53 11.87 0.64 13.18
CA ASP A 53 11.46 1.99 13.56
C ASP A 53 10.13 2.36 12.92
N TRP A 54 9.04 1.94 13.52
CA TRP A 54 7.69 2.28 13.08
C TRP A 54 7.33 3.75 13.26
N ALA A 55 8.08 4.50 14.06
CA ALA A 55 7.91 5.94 14.18
C ALA A 55 8.43 6.68 12.92
N GLN A 56 9.42 6.09 12.24
CA GLN A 56 9.99 6.60 10.99
C GLN A 56 9.39 5.91 9.73
N LYS A 57 8.30 5.17 9.91
CA LYS A 57 7.67 4.49 8.79
C LYS A 57 7.23 5.46 7.71
N GLN A 58 7.31 5.01 6.48
CA GLN A 58 6.74 5.69 5.32
C GLN A 58 5.71 4.79 4.65
N SER A 59 4.69 5.37 4.04
CA SER A 59 3.59 4.60 3.50
C SER A 59 3.18 5.05 2.10
N ILE A 60 2.67 4.11 1.33
CA ILE A 60 1.98 4.36 0.07
C ILE A 60 0.67 3.55 0.06
N MET A 61 -0.40 4.14 -0.43
CA MET A 61 -1.69 3.47 -0.56
C MET A 61 -1.95 3.16 -2.02
N LEU A 62 -1.99 1.90 -2.37
CA LEU A 62 -2.38 1.45 -3.70
C LEU A 62 -3.90 1.40 -3.82
N SER A 63 -4.42 1.85 -4.95
CA SER A 63 -5.82 1.60 -5.34
C SER A 63 -6.04 0.09 -5.55
N PRO A 64 -7.30 -0.39 -5.58
CA PRO A 64 -7.58 -1.80 -5.87
C PRO A 64 -6.99 -2.26 -7.22
N LEU A 65 -7.01 -1.40 -8.24
CA LEU A 65 -6.45 -1.72 -9.57
C LEU A 65 -4.92 -1.80 -9.54
N GLU A 66 -4.24 -0.86 -8.89
CA GLU A 66 -2.79 -0.91 -8.74
C GLU A 66 -2.34 -2.13 -7.94
N PHE A 67 -3.13 -2.55 -6.94
CA PHE A 67 -2.80 -3.74 -6.17
C PHE A 67 -2.98 -5.03 -6.99
N ILE A 68 -4.00 -5.12 -7.84
CA ILE A 68 -4.15 -6.22 -8.81
C ILE A 68 -3.00 -6.18 -9.82
N ASP A 69 -2.66 -5.02 -10.38
CA ASP A 69 -1.56 -4.90 -11.33
C ASP A 69 -0.23 -5.36 -10.71
N LEU A 70 0.07 -4.94 -9.47
CA LEU A 70 1.22 -5.43 -8.71
C LEU A 70 1.28 -6.95 -8.66
N THR A 71 0.15 -7.59 -8.34
CA THR A 71 0.13 -9.03 -8.05
C THR A 71 0.00 -9.91 -9.29
N GLU A 72 -0.54 -9.41 -10.38
CA GLU A 72 -0.77 -10.19 -11.61
C GLU A 72 0.28 -9.94 -12.69
N SER A 73 0.96 -8.79 -12.69
CA SER A 73 2.02 -8.49 -13.66
C SER A 73 3.35 -9.17 -13.33
N LEU A 74 3.73 -9.21 -12.05
CA LEU A 74 5.01 -9.76 -11.62
C LEU A 74 5.18 -11.27 -11.92
N PRO A 75 4.18 -12.15 -11.77
CA PRO A 75 4.30 -13.55 -12.18
C PRO A 75 4.52 -13.74 -13.68
N LEU A 76 4.17 -12.75 -14.49
CA LEU A 76 4.41 -12.71 -15.93
C LEU A 76 5.80 -12.16 -16.29
N GLY A 77 6.64 -11.88 -15.28
CA GLY A 77 7.96 -11.29 -15.47
C GLY A 77 7.93 -9.80 -15.79
N ARG A 78 6.80 -9.12 -15.57
CA ARG A 78 6.62 -7.70 -15.89
C ARG A 78 6.83 -6.85 -14.64
N PRO A 79 7.88 -6.00 -14.58
CA PRO A 79 8.03 -5.03 -13.50
C PRO A 79 6.93 -3.99 -13.54
N VAL A 80 6.53 -3.48 -12.38
CA VAL A 80 5.53 -2.42 -12.25
C VAL A 80 6.05 -1.27 -11.40
N GLY A 81 5.47 -0.09 -11.58
CA GLY A 81 5.82 1.10 -10.80
C GLY A 81 4.62 2.01 -10.59
N PHE A 82 4.43 2.45 -9.35
CA PHE A 82 3.33 3.33 -8.95
C PHE A 82 3.92 4.64 -8.41
N PHE A 83 3.50 5.75 -8.99
CA PHE A 83 3.92 7.09 -8.58
C PHE A 83 2.74 7.82 -7.96
N HIS A 84 2.93 8.30 -6.73
CA HIS A 84 1.93 9.09 -6.02
C HIS A 84 2.51 10.42 -5.55
N ASP A 85 1.78 11.48 -5.83
CA ASP A 85 1.99 12.81 -5.27
C ASP A 85 0.77 13.17 -4.41
N PRO A 86 0.86 13.04 -3.07
CA PRO A 86 -0.25 13.39 -2.17
C PRO A 86 -0.68 14.85 -2.25
N GLY A 87 0.20 15.71 -2.79
CA GLY A 87 -0.07 17.13 -3.00
C GLY A 87 -0.66 17.48 -4.37
N MET A 88 -0.84 16.49 -5.26
CA MET A 88 -1.30 16.74 -6.63
C MET A 88 -2.61 17.56 -6.66
N GLY A 89 -2.63 18.59 -7.50
CA GLY A 89 -3.77 19.52 -7.60
C GLY A 89 -3.87 20.55 -6.49
N THR A 90 -2.92 20.60 -5.56
CA THR A 90 -2.83 21.57 -4.47
C THR A 90 -1.57 22.43 -4.58
N ARG A 91 -1.45 23.46 -3.71
CA ARG A 91 -0.19 24.25 -3.59
C ARG A 91 1.01 23.43 -3.11
N ARG A 92 0.81 22.17 -2.67
CA ARG A 92 1.85 21.24 -2.23
C ARG A 92 2.23 20.21 -3.27
N GLN A 93 1.81 20.40 -4.52
CA GLN A 93 2.19 19.50 -5.62
C GLN A 93 3.72 19.43 -5.74
N GLY A 94 4.25 18.21 -5.80
CA GLY A 94 5.68 17.94 -5.85
C GLY A 94 6.42 18.03 -4.51
N ALA A 95 5.78 18.48 -3.43
CA ALA A 95 6.39 18.59 -2.11
C ALA A 95 6.77 17.23 -1.53
N THR A 96 5.92 16.23 -1.72
CA THR A 96 6.21 14.85 -1.34
C THR A 96 5.84 13.94 -2.49
N GLN A 97 6.82 13.20 -2.99
CA GLN A 97 6.63 12.24 -4.07
C GLN A 97 6.97 10.84 -3.54
N LYS A 98 6.10 9.87 -3.84
CA LYS A 98 6.25 8.49 -3.44
C LYS A 98 6.23 7.61 -4.65
N THR A 99 7.20 6.70 -4.74
CA THR A 99 7.27 5.72 -5.84
C THR A 99 7.48 4.34 -5.25
N LEU A 100 6.60 3.41 -5.56
CA LEU A 100 6.78 1.99 -5.30
C LEU A 100 7.07 1.30 -6.63
N LYS A 101 8.26 0.70 -6.75
CA LYS A 101 8.61 -0.18 -7.86
C LYS A 101 8.64 -1.61 -7.37
N ALA A 102 8.18 -2.51 -8.21
CA ALA A 102 8.26 -3.93 -7.94
C ALA A 102 8.78 -4.68 -9.18
N GLU A 103 9.68 -5.62 -8.94
CA GLU A 103 10.30 -6.41 -9.98
C GLU A 103 10.49 -7.87 -9.54
N PRO A 104 10.37 -8.85 -10.45
CA PRO A 104 10.66 -10.23 -10.13
C PRO A 104 12.12 -10.40 -9.72
N MET A 105 12.40 -11.33 -8.80
CA MET A 105 13.77 -11.70 -8.47
C MET A 105 14.43 -12.39 -9.66
N PRO A 106 15.67 -12.02 -10.00
CA PRO A 106 16.36 -12.56 -11.19
C PRO A 106 16.79 -14.00 -11.03
N ASP A 107 16.76 -14.55 -9.82
CA ASP A 107 17.18 -15.93 -9.51
C ASP A 107 16.12 -16.99 -9.85
N GLY A 108 14.97 -16.60 -10.40
CA GLY A 108 13.88 -17.51 -10.74
C GLY A 108 13.15 -18.11 -9.53
N SER A 109 13.40 -17.62 -8.31
CA SER A 109 12.77 -18.12 -7.08
C SER A 109 11.26 -17.86 -7.02
N GLY A 110 10.74 -17.02 -7.93
CA GLY A 110 9.35 -16.55 -7.90
C GLY A 110 9.07 -15.49 -6.81
N GLY A 111 10.11 -15.06 -6.10
CA GLY A 111 10.05 -13.91 -5.21
C GLY A 111 10.09 -12.58 -5.97
N VAL A 112 9.88 -11.48 -5.26
CA VAL A 112 9.88 -10.14 -5.83
C VAL A 112 10.64 -9.16 -4.96
N PHE A 113 11.23 -8.14 -5.57
CA PHE A 113 11.77 -6.98 -4.87
C PHE A 113 10.75 -5.85 -4.89
N LEU A 114 10.47 -5.28 -3.72
CA LEU A 114 9.75 -4.02 -3.59
C LEU A 114 10.73 -2.93 -3.21
N ASN A 115 10.80 -1.89 -4.04
CA ASN A 115 11.65 -0.73 -3.86
C ASN A 115 10.76 0.49 -3.65
N PHE A 116 10.74 1.02 -2.42
CA PHE A 116 9.93 2.16 -2.06
C PHE A 116 10.80 3.39 -1.86
N PHE A 117 10.53 4.41 -2.65
CA PHE A 117 11.25 5.66 -2.65
C PHE A 117 10.31 6.80 -2.24
N VAL A 118 10.76 7.63 -1.31
CA VAL A 118 10.07 8.86 -0.89
C VAL A 118 11.02 10.03 -1.07
N LYS A 119 10.59 11.02 -1.84
CA LYS A 119 11.21 12.34 -1.94
C LYS A 119 10.28 13.34 -1.27
N GLY A 120 10.76 14.09 -0.30
CA GLY A 120 9.96 15.09 0.39
C GLY A 120 10.72 16.40 0.60
N ASP A 121 9.99 17.47 0.83
CA ASP A 121 10.54 18.79 1.17
C ASP A 121 10.93 18.92 2.66
N GLY A 122 10.88 17.82 3.40
CA GLY A 122 11.20 17.78 4.82
C GLY A 122 10.15 18.38 5.76
N ARG A 123 8.99 18.73 5.22
CA ARG A 123 7.86 19.26 5.99
C ARG A 123 6.81 18.18 6.18
N ASP A 124 6.87 17.51 7.32
CA ASP A 124 5.77 16.65 7.74
C ASP A 124 4.56 17.53 8.13
N PRO A 125 3.31 17.14 7.84
CA PRO A 125 2.11 17.84 8.33
C PRO A 125 2.05 18.02 9.84
N GLY A 126 2.87 17.29 10.61
CA GLY A 126 3.02 17.37 12.05
C GLY A 126 4.12 18.32 12.55
N GLY A 127 4.81 19.06 11.67
CA GLY A 127 5.75 20.11 12.07
C GLY A 127 7.13 19.65 12.50
N ALA A 128 7.50 18.38 12.43
CA ALA A 128 8.85 17.91 12.65
C ALA A 128 9.72 18.19 11.41
N MET A 129 10.71 19.06 11.56
CA MET A 129 11.72 19.32 10.53
C MET A 129 12.69 18.11 10.45
N ASN A 130 12.35 17.09 9.71
CA ASN A 130 13.32 16.12 9.24
C ASN A 130 13.73 16.57 7.83
N GLY A 131 14.91 17.15 7.73
CA GLY A 131 15.44 17.71 6.47
C GLY A 131 15.24 16.72 5.32
N GLY A 132 14.73 17.21 4.21
CA GLY A 132 14.25 16.52 3.01
C GLY A 132 15.17 15.49 2.35
N ALA A 133 15.73 14.58 3.12
CA ALA A 133 16.51 13.47 2.61
C ALA A 133 15.58 12.46 1.92
N ALA A 134 15.88 12.17 0.66
CA ALA A 134 15.24 11.08 -0.04
C ALA A 134 15.44 9.77 0.73
N MET A 135 14.35 9.07 1.03
CA MET A 135 14.38 7.79 1.72
C MET A 135 14.13 6.67 0.72
N ASN A 136 14.98 5.66 0.74
CA ASN A 136 14.84 4.47 -0.08
C ASN A 136 14.79 3.23 0.81
N MET A 137 13.73 2.46 0.72
CA MET A 137 13.51 1.23 1.48
C MET A 137 13.23 0.08 0.53
N ASN A 138 14.04 -0.96 0.65
CA ASN A 138 13.95 -2.14 -0.20
C ASN A 138 13.59 -3.37 0.64
N ILE A 139 12.73 -4.21 0.13
CA ILE A 139 12.37 -5.46 0.78
C ILE A 139 12.27 -6.60 -0.24
N ALA A 140 12.92 -7.71 0.06
CA ALA A 140 12.81 -8.95 -0.69
C ALA A 140 11.62 -9.75 -0.17
N VAL A 141 10.62 -9.94 -1.00
CA VAL A 141 9.42 -10.71 -0.71
C VAL A 141 9.61 -12.11 -1.29
N SER A 142 9.59 -13.13 -0.46
CA SER A 142 9.72 -14.52 -0.92
C SER A 142 8.52 -14.95 -1.75
N PHE A 143 8.67 -16.05 -2.49
CA PHE A 143 7.58 -16.64 -3.25
C PHE A 143 6.30 -16.86 -2.40
N ALA A 144 6.43 -17.44 -1.20
CA ALA A 144 5.29 -17.74 -0.34
C ALA A 144 4.61 -16.45 0.17
N GLU A 145 5.39 -15.44 0.58
CA GLU A 145 4.87 -14.14 0.97
C GLU A 145 4.15 -13.44 -0.19
N PHE A 146 4.71 -13.54 -1.40
CA PHE A 146 4.10 -12.96 -2.59
C PHE A 146 2.84 -13.72 -3.03
N ALA A 147 2.85 -15.05 -2.97
CA ALA A 147 1.67 -15.87 -3.24
C ALA A 147 0.51 -15.52 -2.29
N LEU A 148 0.82 -15.25 -1.00
CA LEU A 148 -0.18 -14.78 -0.06
C LEU A 148 -0.70 -13.38 -0.43
N LEU A 149 0.17 -12.45 -0.83
CA LEU A 149 -0.26 -11.12 -1.30
C LEU A 149 -1.20 -11.22 -2.52
N ARG A 150 -0.93 -12.13 -3.46
CA ARG A 150 -1.82 -12.40 -4.61
C ARG A 150 -3.19 -12.90 -4.14
N SER A 151 -3.24 -13.84 -3.23
CA SER A 151 -4.50 -14.35 -2.67
C SER A 151 -5.28 -13.24 -1.96
N ILE A 152 -4.59 -12.39 -1.21
CA ILE A 152 -5.19 -11.23 -0.54
C ILE A 152 -5.75 -10.24 -1.59
N ALA A 153 -5.03 -9.99 -2.70
CA ALA A 153 -5.46 -9.08 -3.74
C ALA A 153 -6.77 -9.56 -4.40
N GLN A 154 -6.83 -10.81 -4.79
CA GLN A 154 -8.01 -11.42 -5.40
C GLN A 154 -9.23 -11.37 -4.46
N PHE A 155 -9.02 -11.60 -3.17
CA PHE A 155 -10.08 -11.56 -2.15
C PHE A 155 -10.54 -10.13 -1.84
N LEU A 156 -9.61 -9.18 -1.74
CA LEU A 156 -9.89 -7.82 -1.29
C LEU A 156 -10.35 -6.89 -2.42
N ALA A 157 -9.83 -7.01 -3.64
CA ALA A 157 -10.08 -6.03 -4.69
C ALA A 157 -11.58 -5.74 -4.93
N PRO A 158 -12.47 -6.72 -5.08
CA PRO A 158 -13.89 -6.43 -5.22
C PRO A 158 -14.49 -5.72 -3.99
N ARG A 159 -14.06 -6.10 -2.79
CA ARG A 159 -14.53 -5.50 -1.52
C ARG A 159 -14.07 -4.06 -1.37
N LEU A 160 -12.83 -3.77 -1.74
CA LEU A 160 -12.28 -2.41 -1.72
C LEU A 160 -12.92 -1.50 -2.75
N MET A 161 -13.48 -2.07 -3.81
CA MET A 161 -14.33 -1.36 -4.77
C MET A 161 -15.79 -1.21 -4.29
N GLY A 162 -16.16 -1.79 -3.15
CA GLY A 162 -17.49 -1.67 -2.56
C GLY A 162 -18.49 -2.73 -3.00
N PHE A 163 -18.10 -3.72 -3.82
CA PHE A 163 -19.04 -4.76 -4.28
C PHE A 163 -19.59 -5.63 -3.13
N GLY A 164 -18.83 -5.81 -2.05
CA GLY A 164 -19.28 -6.59 -0.89
C GLY A 164 -20.44 -5.94 -0.11
N GLU A 165 -20.55 -4.62 -0.16
CA GLU A 165 -21.60 -3.86 0.54
C GLU A 165 -22.97 -3.95 -0.17
N MET A 166 -22.98 -4.27 -1.47
CA MET A 166 -24.22 -4.41 -2.23
C MET A 166 -25.04 -5.63 -1.81
N PHE A 167 -24.41 -6.60 -1.15
CA PHE A 167 -25.03 -7.87 -0.76
C PHE A 167 -25.21 -8.03 0.75
N SER A 168 -24.73 -7.08 1.55
CA SER A 168 -24.76 -7.17 3.02
C SER A 168 -26.06 -6.61 3.64
N ASP A 169 -26.81 -5.81 2.90
CA ASP A 169 -28.04 -5.19 3.41
C ASP A 169 -29.30 -6.09 3.33
N GLU A 170 -29.22 -7.29 2.71
CA GLU A 170 -30.35 -8.23 2.65
C GLU A 170 -30.53 -9.12 3.90
N SER A 171 -29.64 -8.99 4.90
CA SER A 171 -29.68 -9.84 6.12
C SER A 171 -30.18 -9.12 7.37
N ALA A 172 -30.71 -7.91 7.24
CA ALA A 172 -31.25 -7.11 8.35
C ALA A 172 -32.74 -6.81 8.13
N VAL A 173 -33.57 -7.87 8.08
CA VAL A 173 -35.02 -7.82 8.31
C VAL A 173 -35.36 -8.73 9.46
#